data_bfbb1075b7a41e4046397e7eeafa7fa4
#
_entry.id   bfbb1075b7a41e4046397e7eeafa7fa4
#
_cell.length_a   1.000
_cell.length_b   1.000
_cell.length_c   1.000
_cell.angle_alpha   90.00
_cell.angle_beta   90.00
_cell.angle_gamma   90.00
#
_symmetry.space_group_name_H-M   'P 1'
#
loop_
_entity.id
_entity.type
_entity.pdbx_description
1 polymer ?
#
loop_
_entity_poly.entity_id
_entity_poly.type
_entity_poly.pdbx_seq_one_letter_code
_entity_poly.pdbx_strand_id
1 'polypeptide(L)'
;MQFSTITAAILSSAVLASPVVKADTLKYNRDYDYAQNSELTSFSCSDGANGLITRYGVNNLQRLQTKLQPNTYVGASPAVAKWNDPNCGKCFRATNPSNNKSLNFVVIEQNSGVVTGEEGFRLLSPSGTTSEGTLTVNVAELPSQSCWK
;
A
#
# COMPACT_ATOMS: atom_id res chain seq x y z
N MET A 1 -15.26 19.92 60.76
CA MET A 1 -15.92 19.70 59.46
C MET A 1 -14.86 19.43 58.43
N GLN A 2 -14.73 18.16 57.98
CA GLN A 2 -13.78 17.79 56.93
C GLN A 2 -14.54 17.78 55.59
N PHE A 3 -14.10 18.61 54.66
CA PHE A 3 -14.60 18.56 53.29
C PHE A 3 -13.75 17.58 52.48
N SER A 4 -14.33 16.44 52.13
CA SER A 4 -13.73 15.48 51.20
C SER A 4 -13.96 15.97 49.76
N THR A 5 -12.88 16.40 49.12
CA THR A 5 -12.90 16.70 47.66
C THR A 5 -12.79 15.40 46.90
N ILE A 6 -13.88 15.01 46.20
CA ILE A 6 -13.89 13.88 45.28
C ILE A 6 -13.36 14.40 43.93
N THR A 7 -12.14 14.00 43.59
CA THR A 7 -11.56 14.27 42.29
C THR A 7 -12.10 13.23 41.29
N ALA A 8 -13.01 13.65 40.41
CA ALA A 8 -13.48 12.79 39.31
C ALA A 8 -12.40 12.70 38.27
N ALA A 9 -11.82 11.51 38.09
CA ALA A 9 -10.92 11.21 36.98
C ALA A 9 -11.75 11.03 35.72
N ILE A 10 -11.60 11.95 34.76
CA ILE A 10 -12.19 11.83 33.43
C ILE A 10 -11.30 10.86 32.64
N LEU A 11 -11.76 9.63 32.46
CA LEU A 11 -11.16 8.67 31.53
C LEU A 11 -11.52 9.10 30.10
N SER A 12 -10.60 9.76 29.42
CA SER A 12 -10.68 10.00 27.97
C SER A 12 -10.50 8.67 27.27
N SER A 13 -11.61 8.09 26.79
CA SER A 13 -11.57 6.94 25.87
C SER A 13 -11.11 7.45 24.52
N ALA A 14 -9.85 7.19 24.14
CA ALA A 14 -9.37 7.41 22.79
C ALA A 14 -10.09 6.42 21.87
N VAL A 15 -11.03 6.92 21.06
CA VAL A 15 -11.65 6.14 20.00
C VAL A 15 -10.61 5.99 18.89
N LEU A 16 -9.95 4.83 18.82
CA LEU A 16 -9.11 4.46 17.68
C LEU A 16 -10.03 4.25 16.49
N ALA A 17 -9.99 5.18 15.52
CA ALA A 17 -10.68 5.01 14.25
C ALA A 17 -10.10 3.79 13.53
N SER A 18 -10.94 2.78 13.23
CA SER A 18 -10.56 1.65 12.37
C SER A 18 -10.30 2.16 10.96
N PRO A 19 -9.25 1.67 10.25
CA PRO A 19 -8.99 2.04 8.88
C PRO A 19 -10.20 1.68 8.00
N VAL A 20 -10.53 2.56 7.04
CA VAL A 20 -11.59 2.30 6.06
C VAL A 20 -11.11 1.18 5.14
N VAL A 21 -11.88 0.09 5.06
CA VAL A 21 -11.62 -1.06 4.20
C VAL A 21 -12.54 -0.98 2.99
N LYS A 22 -11.97 -1.07 1.79
CA LYS A 22 -12.69 -1.04 0.52
C LYS A 22 -12.43 -2.32 -0.24
N ALA A 23 -13.50 -2.94 -0.76
CA ALA A 23 -13.39 -4.06 -1.68
C ALA A 23 -12.91 -3.56 -3.05
N ASP A 24 -11.98 -4.28 -3.66
CA ASP A 24 -11.42 -3.98 -4.99
C ASP A 24 -11.02 -5.27 -5.70
N THR A 25 -10.67 -5.14 -6.97
CA THR A 25 -10.08 -6.24 -7.75
C THR A 25 -8.56 -6.13 -7.74
N LEU A 26 -7.88 -7.27 -7.63
CA LEU A 26 -6.43 -7.37 -7.78
C LEU A 26 -6.11 -8.10 -9.09
N LYS A 27 -5.29 -7.48 -9.91
CA LYS A 27 -4.63 -8.05 -11.09
C LYS A 27 -3.12 -8.03 -10.91
N TYR A 28 -2.39 -8.56 -11.89
CA TYR A 28 -0.92 -8.50 -11.88
C TYR A 28 -0.38 -7.96 -13.19
N ASN A 29 0.81 -7.35 -13.07
CA ASN A 29 1.65 -6.96 -14.18
C ASN A 29 3.11 -7.09 -13.73
N ARG A 30 3.93 -7.78 -14.52
CA ARG A 30 5.35 -8.00 -14.22
C ARG A 30 6.18 -6.73 -14.10
N ASP A 31 5.73 -5.63 -14.68
CA ASP A 31 6.42 -4.34 -14.58
C ASP A 31 6.55 -3.86 -13.13
N TYR A 32 5.74 -4.39 -12.21
CA TYR A 32 5.82 -4.13 -10.76
C TYR A 32 6.67 -5.14 -9.99
N ASP A 33 7.20 -6.19 -10.64
CA ASP A 33 8.13 -7.12 -9.98
C ASP A 33 9.52 -6.47 -9.87
N TYR A 34 10.13 -6.55 -8.69
CA TYR A 34 11.47 -6.01 -8.48
C TYR A 34 12.51 -6.64 -9.40
N ALA A 35 12.32 -7.89 -9.79
CA ALA A 35 13.20 -8.59 -10.71
C ALA A 35 13.24 -7.97 -12.11
N GLN A 36 12.16 -7.32 -12.55
CA GLN A 36 12.13 -6.58 -13.83
C GLN A 36 12.91 -5.27 -13.75
N ASN A 37 13.07 -4.73 -12.55
CA ASN A 37 13.80 -3.50 -12.30
C ASN A 37 13.37 -2.33 -13.17
N SER A 38 12.06 -2.19 -13.39
CA SER A 38 11.46 -1.13 -14.21
C SER A 38 11.90 0.24 -13.72
N GLU A 39 12.15 1.15 -14.67
CA GLU A 39 12.46 2.55 -14.36
C GLU A 39 11.22 3.25 -13.80
N LEU A 40 11.41 4.08 -12.76
CA LEU A 40 10.30 4.81 -12.14
C LEU A 40 9.68 5.85 -13.07
N THR A 41 10.39 6.30 -14.10
CA THR A 41 9.86 7.20 -15.14
C THR A 41 8.71 6.59 -15.94
N SER A 42 8.52 5.27 -15.88
CA SER A 42 7.41 4.57 -16.53
C SER A 42 6.09 4.67 -15.77
N PHE A 43 6.10 5.21 -14.53
CA PHE A 43 4.94 5.26 -13.66
C PHE A 43 4.46 6.68 -13.37
N SER A 44 3.18 6.85 -13.00
CA SER A 44 2.60 8.16 -12.68
C SER A 44 3.26 8.85 -11.48
N CYS A 45 3.81 8.07 -10.57
CA CYS A 45 4.49 8.56 -9.36
C CYS A 45 5.99 8.72 -9.55
N SER A 46 6.44 9.10 -10.75
CA SER A 46 7.85 9.23 -11.10
C SER A 46 8.52 10.45 -10.46
N ASP A 47 8.35 11.60 -11.06
CA ASP A 47 8.94 12.88 -10.66
C ASP A 47 7.88 13.88 -10.20
N GLY A 48 8.22 15.16 -10.11
CA GLY A 48 7.38 16.17 -9.49
C GLY A 48 7.50 16.15 -7.97
N ALA A 49 6.84 17.09 -7.29
CA ALA A 49 6.96 17.27 -5.83
C ALA A 49 6.53 16.02 -5.03
N ASN A 50 5.57 15.27 -5.55
CA ASN A 50 5.04 14.05 -4.93
C ASN A 50 5.66 12.77 -5.51
N GLY A 51 6.52 12.89 -6.53
CA GLY A 51 7.15 11.76 -7.21
C GLY A 51 8.21 11.07 -6.35
N LEU A 52 8.35 9.76 -6.55
CA LEU A 52 9.25 8.93 -5.75
C LEU A 52 10.73 9.18 -6.10
N ILE A 53 11.03 9.52 -7.36
CA ILE A 53 12.37 9.93 -7.78
C ILE A 53 12.79 11.17 -7.01
N THR A 54 11.93 12.18 -6.96
CA THR A 54 12.21 13.45 -6.29
C THR A 54 12.35 13.27 -4.77
N ARG A 55 11.45 12.52 -4.16
CA ARG A 55 11.38 12.37 -2.70
C ARG A 55 12.47 11.47 -2.12
N TYR A 56 12.85 10.43 -2.84
CA TYR A 56 13.73 9.38 -2.31
C TYR A 56 15.05 9.22 -3.06
N GLY A 57 15.28 9.95 -4.15
CA GLY A 57 16.53 9.90 -4.92
C GLY A 57 16.77 8.54 -5.59
N VAL A 58 15.71 7.84 -5.97
CA VAL A 58 15.74 6.51 -6.60
C VAL A 58 15.13 6.57 -7.99
N ASN A 59 15.63 5.79 -8.93
CA ASN A 59 15.20 5.84 -10.33
C ASN A 59 14.61 4.52 -10.85
N ASN A 60 14.72 3.42 -10.11
CA ASN A 60 14.19 2.12 -10.52
C ASN A 60 13.65 1.33 -9.32
N LEU A 61 12.96 0.23 -9.58
CA LEU A 61 12.29 -0.56 -8.56
C LEU A 61 13.25 -1.20 -7.55
N GLN A 62 14.41 -1.68 -7.97
CA GLN A 62 15.38 -2.29 -7.04
C GLN A 62 15.93 -1.26 -6.05
N ARG A 63 16.19 -0.03 -6.49
CA ARG A 63 16.59 1.06 -5.59
C ARG A 63 15.44 1.49 -4.69
N LEU A 64 14.23 1.55 -5.21
CA LEU A 64 13.03 1.83 -4.40
C LEU A 64 12.85 0.78 -3.29
N GLN A 65 13.04 -0.50 -3.62
CA GLN A 65 12.94 -1.60 -2.65
C GLN A 65 13.85 -1.39 -1.43
N THR A 66 15.04 -0.80 -1.61
CA THR A 66 15.96 -0.53 -0.49
C THR A 66 15.40 0.48 0.53
N LYS A 67 14.41 1.27 0.15
CA LYS A 67 13.74 2.26 1.01
C LYS A 67 12.51 1.70 1.72
N LEU A 68 12.10 0.50 1.35
CA LEU A 68 10.87 -0.12 1.87
C LEU A 68 11.18 -1.14 2.98
N GLN A 69 10.19 -1.36 3.83
CA GLN A 69 10.23 -2.43 4.81
C GLN A 69 10.30 -3.79 4.08
N PRO A 70 10.89 -4.82 4.70
CA PRO A 70 10.89 -6.17 4.14
C PRO A 70 9.47 -6.63 3.76
N ASN A 71 9.36 -7.40 2.68
CA ASN A 71 8.08 -7.94 2.18
C ASN A 71 7.03 -6.87 1.81
N THR A 72 7.49 -5.67 1.46
CA THR A 72 6.64 -4.63 0.89
C THR A 72 6.75 -4.67 -0.63
N TYR A 73 5.60 -4.68 -1.29
CA TYR A 73 5.47 -4.69 -2.75
C TYR A 73 5.23 -3.28 -3.29
N VAL A 74 5.20 -3.13 -4.59
CA VAL A 74 4.75 -1.91 -5.27
C VAL A 74 3.59 -2.25 -6.18
N GLY A 75 2.78 -1.25 -6.51
CA GLY A 75 1.64 -1.49 -7.37
C GLY A 75 0.90 -0.23 -7.77
N ALA A 76 -0.18 -0.44 -8.52
CA ALA A 76 -1.11 0.58 -8.93
C ALA A 76 -2.41 0.51 -8.12
N SER A 77 -3.09 1.65 -7.99
CA SER A 77 -4.34 1.74 -7.25
C SER A 77 -5.16 2.95 -7.69
N PRO A 78 -6.51 2.90 -7.53
CA PRO A 78 -7.38 4.07 -7.75
C PRO A 78 -7.08 5.26 -6.80
N ALA A 79 -6.29 5.04 -5.75
CA ALA A 79 -5.85 6.10 -4.84
C ALA A 79 -5.01 7.17 -5.55
N VAL A 80 -4.30 6.80 -6.62
CA VAL A 80 -3.56 7.72 -7.49
C VAL A 80 -4.41 7.98 -8.74
N ALA A 81 -4.77 9.24 -8.96
CA ALA A 81 -5.64 9.63 -10.07
C ALA A 81 -4.87 10.16 -11.29
N LYS A 82 -3.62 10.58 -11.11
CA LYS A 82 -2.82 11.25 -12.14
C LYS A 82 -1.34 11.29 -11.78
N TRP A 83 -0.53 11.75 -12.74
CA TRP A 83 0.87 12.09 -12.49
C TRP A 83 1.00 13.13 -11.36
N ASN A 84 2.02 12.99 -10.53
CA ASN A 84 2.31 13.86 -9.39
C ASN A 84 1.17 13.98 -8.37
N ASP A 85 0.35 12.91 -8.25
CA ASP A 85 -0.74 12.88 -7.26
C ASP A 85 -0.17 12.90 -5.84
N PRO A 86 -0.78 13.66 -4.91
CA PRO A 86 -0.35 13.68 -3.50
C PRO A 86 -0.46 12.32 -2.79
N ASN A 87 -1.19 11.37 -3.35
CA ASN A 87 -1.29 10.00 -2.84
C ASN A 87 -0.15 9.09 -3.31
N CYS A 88 0.75 9.56 -4.19
CA CYS A 88 1.94 8.81 -4.58
C CYS A 88 2.75 8.38 -3.37
N GLY A 89 3.12 7.11 -3.30
CA GLY A 89 3.91 6.55 -2.22
C GLY A 89 3.14 6.19 -0.96
N LYS A 90 1.82 6.33 -0.92
CA LYS A 90 1.02 5.86 0.21
C LYS A 90 1.09 4.35 0.37
N CYS A 91 0.99 3.91 1.62
CA CYS A 91 1.06 2.52 2.03
C CYS A 91 -0.34 1.93 2.17
N PHE A 92 -0.56 0.77 1.57
CA PHE A 92 -1.82 0.03 1.63
C PHE A 92 -1.58 -1.43 1.98
N ARG A 93 -2.61 -2.07 2.52
CA ARG A 93 -2.71 -3.52 2.67
C ARG A 93 -3.82 -4.05 1.80
N ALA A 94 -3.51 -5.06 0.98
CA ALA A 94 -4.49 -5.86 0.29
C ALA A 94 -4.62 -7.21 0.99
N THR A 95 -5.86 -7.63 1.26
CA THR A 95 -6.18 -8.91 1.90
C THR A 95 -7.16 -9.66 1.03
N ASN A 96 -6.85 -10.92 0.72
CA ASN A 96 -7.81 -11.82 0.07
C ASN A 96 -8.71 -12.43 1.15
N PRO A 97 -10.02 -12.11 1.18
CA PRO A 97 -10.92 -12.59 2.22
C PRO A 97 -11.19 -14.11 2.13
N SER A 98 -10.93 -14.74 0.98
CA SER A 98 -11.16 -16.17 0.80
C SER A 98 -10.14 -17.05 1.52
N ASN A 99 -8.90 -16.57 1.70
CA ASN A 99 -7.82 -17.32 2.37
C ASN A 99 -7.14 -16.52 3.49
N ASN A 100 -7.57 -15.29 3.71
CA ASN A 100 -7.06 -14.38 4.73
C ASN A 100 -5.56 -14.03 4.61
N LYS A 101 -4.96 -14.23 3.43
CA LYS A 101 -3.60 -13.80 3.12
C LYS A 101 -3.59 -12.32 2.77
N SER A 102 -2.55 -11.62 3.17
CA SER A 102 -2.39 -10.18 2.92
C SER A 102 -0.97 -9.82 2.50
N LEU A 103 -0.84 -8.69 1.84
CA LEU A 103 0.43 -8.03 1.55
C LEU A 103 0.31 -6.53 1.75
N ASN A 104 1.43 -5.89 2.07
CA ASN A 104 1.55 -4.44 2.06
C ASN A 104 2.16 -3.98 0.73
N PHE A 105 1.68 -2.89 0.19
CA PHE A 105 2.23 -2.31 -1.02
C PHE A 105 2.22 -0.78 -0.99
N VAL A 106 3.17 -0.21 -1.71
CA VAL A 106 3.27 1.22 -1.96
C VAL A 106 2.69 1.52 -3.33
N VAL A 107 1.81 2.51 -3.42
CA VAL A 107 1.23 2.90 -4.70
C VAL A 107 2.20 3.79 -5.49
N ILE A 108 2.49 3.38 -6.72
CA ILE A 108 3.41 4.06 -7.64
C ILE A 108 2.77 4.44 -8.98
N GLU A 109 1.54 3.99 -9.22
CA GLU A 109 0.85 4.16 -10.50
C GLU A 109 -0.66 4.31 -10.30
N GLN A 110 -1.29 5.04 -11.22
CA GLN A 110 -2.75 5.10 -11.32
C GLN A 110 -3.31 3.83 -11.96
N ASN A 111 -4.44 3.36 -11.47
CA ASN A 111 -5.22 2.31 -12.14
C ASN A 111 -6.65 2.28 -11.60
N SER A 112 -7.60 1.73 -12.36
CA SER A 112 -9.00 1.59 -11.94
C SER A 112 -9.24 0.54 -10.86
N GLY A 113 -8.30 -0.37 -10.64
CA GLY A 113 -8.27 -1.38 -9.59
C GLY A 113 -6.85 -1.54 -9.06
N VAL A 114 -6.63 -2.47 -8.14
CA VAL A 114 -5.29 -2.76 -7.63
C VAL A 114 -4.54 -3.66 -8.60
N VAL A 115 -3.29 -3.31 -8.89
CA VAL A 115 -2.37 -4.14 -9.67
C VAL A 115 -1.07 -4.25 -8.89
N THR A 116 -0.55 -5.47 -8.70
CA THR A 116 0.77 -5.72 -8.12
C THR A 116 1.65 -6.48 -9.11
N GLY A 117 2.89 -6.73 -8.74
CA GLY A 117 3.72 -7.69 -9.46
C GLY A 117 3.15 -9.11 -9.39
N GLU A 118 3.64 -9.98 -10.24
CA GLU A 118 3.24 -11.38 -10.28
C GLU A 118 3.51 -12.08 -8.94
N GLU A 119 4.62 -11.77 -8.28
CA GLU A 119 4.94 -12.32 -6.95
C GLU A 119 3.89 -11.94 -5.90
N GLY A 120 3.48 -10.68 -5.86
CA GLY A 120 2.44 -10.20 -4.94
C GLY A 120 1.08 -10.87 -5.20
N PHE A 121 0.72 -11.04 -6.47
CA PHE A 121 -0.51 -11.74 -6.84
C PHE A 121 -0.49 -13.20 -6.37
N ARG A 122 0.59 -13.93 -6.64
CA ARG A 122 0.75 -15.33 -6.23
C ARG A 122 0.68 -15.51 -4.71
N LEU A 123 1.19 -14.56 -3.95
CA LEU A 123 1.11 -14.59 -2.48
C LEU A 123 -0.34 -14.58 -1.99
N LEU A 124 -1.22 -13.81 -2.64
CA LEU A 124 -2.63 -13.70 -2.27
C LEU A 124 -3.53 -14.73 -2.94
N SER A 125 -3.07 -15.36 -4.03
CA SER A 125 -3.82 -16.38 -4.77
C SER A 125 -4.00 -17.64 -3.94
N PRO A 126 -5.21 -18.22 -3.90
CA PRO A 126 -5.44 -19.51 -3.25
C PRO A 126 -4.63 -20.66 -3.84
N SER A 127 -4.37 -20.63 -5.15
CA SER A 127 -3.57 -21.63 -5.85
C SER A 127 -2.05 -21.41 -5.73
N GLY A 128 -1.62 -20.21 -5.29
CA GLY A 128 -0.20 -19.81 -5.34
C GLY A 128 0.32 -19.57 -6.75
N THR A 129 -0.57 -19.42 -7.73
CA THR A 129 -0.27 -19.20 -9.15
C THR A 129 -0.98 -17.93 -9.65
N THR A 130 -0.89 -17.67 -10.94
CA THR A 130 -1.61 -16.58 -11.60
C THR A 130 -2.85 -17.07 -12.37
N SER A 131 -3.23 -18.33 -12.19
CA SER A 131 -4.29 -18.97 -12.97
C SER A 131 -5.67 -18.33 -12.77
N GLU A 132 -5.94 -17.71 -11.62
CA GLU A 132 -7.19 -16.99 -11.36
C GLU A 132 -7.32 -15.72 -12.21
N GLY A 133 -6.21 -15.12 -12.64
CA GLY A 133 -6.18 -13.89 -13.43
C GLY A 133 -6.61 -12.64 -12.69
N THR A 134 -7.60 -12.74 -11.81
CA THR A 134 -8.14 -11.67 -10.99
C THR A 134 -8.57 -12.21 -9.63
N LEU A 135 -8.31 -11.46 -8.57
CA LEU A 135 -8.78 -11.77 -7.21
C LEU A 135 -9.65 -10.63 -6.70
N THR A 136 -10.60 -10.95 -5.82
CA THR A 136 -11.27 -9.95 -5.00
C THR A 136 -10.45 -9.74 -3.73
N VAL A 137 -10.13 -8.50 -3.40
CA VAL A 137 -9.36 -8.14 -2.21
C VAL A 137 -10.04 -7.03 -1.43
N ASN A 138 -9.77 -6.98 -0.15
CA ASN A 138 -10.07 -5.84 0.71
C ASN A 138 -8.81 -4.99 0.85
N VAL A 139 -8.93 -3.68 0.62
CA VAL A 139 -7.81 -2.74 0.64
C VAL A 139 -8.00 -1.73 1.75
N ALA A 140 -6.97 -1.52 2.55
CA ALA A 140 -6.95 -0.53 3.62
C ALA A 140 -5.67 0.30 3.54
N GLU A 141 -5.77 1.62 3.76
CA GLU A 141 -4.60 2.48 3.93
C GLU A 141 -3.93 2.19 5.27
N LEU A 142 -2.61 2.13 5.26
CA LEU A 142 -1.78 1.95 6.44
C LEU A 142 -0.96 3.21 6.72
N PRO A 143 -0.48 3.40 7.97
CA PRO A 143 0.54 4.39 8.27
C PRO A 143 1.78 4.19 7.38
N SER A 144 2.42 5.28 6.98
CA SER A 144 3.58 5.27 6.09
C SER A 144 4.68 4.33 6.55
N GLN A 145 4.98 4.31 7.86
CA GLN A 145 6.01 3.46 8.47
C GLN A 145 5.74 1.96 8.33
N SER A 146 4.56 1.54 7.96
CA SER A 146 4.26 0.13 7.67
C SER A 146 4.90 -0.35 6.37
N CYS A 147 5.21 0.56 5.46
CA CYS A 147 5.86 0.27 4.17
C CYS A 147 7.26 0.88 4.04
N TRP A 148 7.50 2.04 4.61
CA TRP A 148 8.75 2.80 4.47
C TRP A 148 9.66 2.63 5.69
N LYS A 149 10.99 2.55 5.45
CA LYS A 149 12.02 2.54 6.50
C LYS A 149 12.20 3.91 7.12
#